data_e1cd2687792e5ca49f4c58b6eb91d22c
#
_entry.id   e1cd2687792e5ca49f4c58b6eb91d22c
#
_cell.length_a   1.000
_cell.length_b   1.000
_cell.length_c   1.000
_cell.angle_alpha   90.00
_cell.angle_beta   90.00
_cell.angle_gamma   90.00
#
_symmetry.space_group_name_H-M   'P 1'
#
loop_
_entity.id
_entity.type
_entity.pdbx_description
1 polymer ?
#
loop_
_entity_poly.entity_id
_entity_poly.type
_entity_poly.pdbx_seq_one_letter_code
_entity_poly.pdbx_strand_id
1 'polypeptide(L)'
;MPVSDQTPPIRLSYRDAGVDIDAGEALVERIKPHARRTARPGVLGGLGGFGALFELPLDRYRQPVLVSGTDGVGTKLRLALDTGLHDTIGIDLVAMCANDIAVAGAEPLFFLDYYATGKLDVDTAATVIQGIADGCALAGCALVGGETAEMPGMYEGADYDLAGFCVGIVEKDRIIDGSRVAPGDVLIGLASSGPHSNGYSLIRRILAVTGTSLDEPFAGTTLGRALLAPTRIYVPAMLKLLEQIDVHSFAHITGGGLPDNLPRVLADGTRAVIDAASWQRPEIFRWLQQQGGVIESEMYRTFNCGIGMVVCVAPADVETTLASLAASGETAWVMGRIEAAGDDAQPRVEIR
;
A
#
# COMPACT_ATOMS: atom_id res chain seq x y z
N MET A 1 23.43 -10.29 68.66
CA MET A 1 23.77 -10.59 67.21
C MET A 1 22.78 -9.90 66.39
N PRO A 2 23.15 -8.96 65.44
CA PRO A 2 22.25 -8.35 64.57
C PRO A 2 21.91 -9.36 63.42
N VAL A 3 20.65 -9.67 63.26
CA VAL A 3 20.13 -10.43 62.10
C VAL A 3 20.32 -9.56 60.88
N SER A 4 21.21 -9.96 59.94
CA SER A 4 21.36 -9.30 58.66
C SER A 4 20.10 -9.57 57.87
N ASP A 5 19.28 -8.55 57.75
CA ASP A 5 18.13 -8.49 56.84
C ASP A 5 18.69 -8.35 55.39
N GLN A 6 19.17 -9.46 54.84
CA GLN A 6 19.59 -9.52 53.44
C GLN A 6 18.36 -9.88 52.62
N THR A 7 17.67 -8.85 52.15
CA THR A 7 16.70 -9.04 51.03
C THR A 7 17.42 -9.76 49.90
N PRO A 8 16.94 -10.91 49.44
CA PRO A 8 17.61 -11.63 48.37
C PRO A 8 17.72 -10.72 47.12
N PRO A 9 18.84 -10.78 46.39
CA PRO A 9 19.03 -9.95 45.23
C PRO A 9 17.88 -10.22 44.21
N ILE A 10 17.26 -9.16 43.75
CA ILE A 10 16.26 -9.22 42.68
C ILE A 10 16.93 -9.83 41.44
N ARG A 11 16.42 -10.96 40.97
CA ARG A 11 16.88 -11.60 39.72
C ARG A 11 15.90 -11.24 38.62
N LEU A 12 16.23 -10.22 37.81
CA LEU A 12 15.44 -9.81 36.68
C LEU A 12 15.87 -10.59 35.42
N SER A 13 14.89 -10.98 34.61
CA SER A 13 15.05 -11.53 33.27
C SER A 13 14.55 -10.52 32.23
N TYR A 14 14.82 -10.75 30.93
CA TYR A 14 14.32 -9.91 29.85
C TYR A 14 12.79 -10.02 29.73
N ARG A 15 12.23 -11.20 30.08
CA ARG A 15 10.77 -11.41 30.18
C ARG A 15 10.12 -10.55 31.28
N ASP A 16 10.82 -10.33 32.40
CA ASP A 16 10.33 -9.44 33.47
C ASP A 16 10.33 -7.96 33.02
N ALA A 17 11.12 -7.63 32.00
CA ALA A 17 11.14 -6.33 31.33
C ALA A 17 10.12 -6.22 30.18
N GLY A 18 9.34 -7.28 29.92
CA GLY A 18 8.26 -7.29 28.93
C GLY A 18 8.66 -7.79 27.54
N VAL A 19 9.86 -8.40 27.37
CA VAL A 19 10.32 -8.96 26.08
C VAL A 19 10.45 -10.47 26.19
N ASP A 20 9.73 -11.20 25.32
CA ASP A 20 9.71 -12.67 25.29
C ASP A 20 10.44 -13.23 24.06
N ILE A 21 11.72 -13.59 24.23
CA ILE A 21 12.55 -14.14 23.14
C ILE A 21 11.96 -15.45 22.59
N ASP A 22 11.39 -16.31 23.43
CA ASP A 22 10.81 -17.58 23.00
C ASP A 22 9.59 -17.35 22.09
N ALA A 23 8.78 -16.32 22.37
CA ALA A 23 7.66 -15.91 21.53
C ALA A 23 8.15 -15.42 20.14
N GLY A 24 9.24 -14.65 20.12
CA GLY A 24 9.88 -14.22 18.86
C GLY A 24 10.36 -15.40 18.01
N GLU A 25 11.05 -16.38 18.63
CA GLU A 25 11.50 -17.58 17.93
C GLU A 25 10.32 -18.41 17.41
N ALA A 26 9.26 -18.57 18.20
CA ALA A 26 8.03 -19.28 17.79
C ALA A 26 7.36 -18.59 16.59
N LEU A 27 7.32 -17.25 16.55
CA LEU A 27 6.82 -16.51 15.41
C LEU A 27 7.64 -16.78 14.17
N VAL A 28 8.97 -16.70 14.25
CA VAL A 28 9.88 -16.94 13.10
C VAL A 28 9.63 -18.33 12.49
N GLU A 29 9.53 -19.38 13.34
CA GLU A 29 9.23 -20.73 12.82
C GLU A 29 7.86 -20.80 12.12
N ARG A 30 6.87 -20.10 12.64
CA ARG A 30 5.51 -20.10 12.09
C ARG A 30 5.40 -19.37 10.77
N ILE A 31 6.17 -18.31 10.54
CA ILE A 31 6.12 -17.51 9.30
C ILE A 31 7.01 -18.05 8.16
N LYS A 32 7.99 -18.89 8.45
CA LYS A 32 8.87 -19.51 7.41
C LYS A 32 8.14 -20.12 6.23
N PRO A 33 7.04 -20.90 6.40
CA PRO A 33 6.28 -21.43 5.27
C PRO A 33 5.66 -20.36 4.39
N HIS A 34 5.18 -19.26 5.00
CA HIS A 34 4.55 -18.15 4.29
C HIS A 34 5.58 -17.39 3.44
N ALA A 35 6.76 -17.10 3.98
CA ALA A 35 7.85 -16.49 3.22
C ALA A 35 8.33 -17.39 2.07
N ARG A 36 8.49 -18.70 2.33
CA ARG A 36 8.95 -19.67 1.29
C ARG A 36 8.03 -19.73 0.08
N ARG A 37 6.72 -19.60 0.23
CA ARG A 37 5.79 -19.65 -0.92
C ARG A 37 5.89 -18.43 -1.85
N THR A 38 6.52 -17.33 -1.40
CA THR A 38 6.81 -16.15 -2.22
C THR A 38 8.15 -16.23 -2.93
N ALA A 39 8.92 -17.32 -2.72
CA ALA A 39 10.25 -17.48 -3.30
C ALA A 39 10.20 -17.39 -4.84
N ARG A 40 11.15 -16.65 -5.39
CA ARG A 40 11.35 -16.48 -6.83
C ARG A 40 12.82 -16.59 -7.19
N PRO A 41 13.17 -16.72 -8.48
CA PRO A 41 14.56 -16.65 -8.93
C PRO A 41 15.25 -15.39 -8.39
N GLY A 42 16.49 -15.55 -7.93
CA GLY A 42 17.28 -14.50 -7.28
C GLY A 42 17.33 -14.59 -5.75
N VAL A 43 16.38 -15.23 -5.09
CA VAL A 43 16.43 -15.42 -3.62
C VAL A 43 17.52 -16.43 -3.27
N LEU A 44 18.56 -16.00 -2.55
CA LEU A 44 19.69 -16.82 -2.10
C LEU A 44 19.64 -17.05 -0.59
N GLY A 45 18.73 -17.91 -0.13
CA GLY A 45 18.61 -18.23 1.29
C GLY A 45 17.18 -18.23 1.80
N GLY A 46 17.02 -18.08 3.12
CA GLY A 46 15.72 -18.05 3.81
C GLY A 46 15.77 -17.17 5.06
N LEU A 47 14.67 -17.12 5.81
CA LEU A 47 14.58 -16.37 7.05
C LEU A 47 15.53 -16.93 8.12
N GLY A 48 16.11 -16.05 8.94
CA GLY A 48 16.95 -16.39 10.10
C GLY A 48 18.41 -15.98 9.99
N GLY A 49 18.83 -15.34 8.88
CA GLY A 49 20.14 -14.69 8.76
C GLY A 49 20.08 -13.21 9.19
N PHE A 50 21.25 -12.57 9.31
CA PHE A 50 21.34 -11.13 9.60
C PHE A 50 20.84 -10.25 8.45
N GLY A 51 20.77 -10.78 7.23
CA GLY A 51 20.27 -10.09 6.05
C GLY A 51 19.87 -11.07 4.96
N ALA A 52 19.05 -10.60 4.05
CA ALA A 52 18.62 -11.35 2.89
C ALA A 52 19.60 -11.13 1.71
N LEU A 53 19.86 -12.19 0.96
CA LEU A 53 20.65 -12.13 -0.27
C LEU A 53 19.72 -12.30 -1.46
N PHE A 54 19.87 -11.39 -2.44
CA PHE A 54 19.11 -11.45 -3.69
C PHE A 54 20.04 -11.23 -4.88
N GLU A 55 20.07 -12.20 -5.80
CA GLU A 55 20.82 -12.10 -7.05
C GLU A 55 20.03 -11.30 -8.08
N LEU A 56 20.64 -10.27 -8.64
CA LEU A 56 19.99 -9.45 -9.67
C LEU A 56 19.90 -10.21 -11.00
N PRO A 57 18.76 -10.14 -11.72
CA PRO A 57 18.55 -10.83 -13.00
C PRO A 57 19.25 -10.07 -14.16
N LEU A 58 20.58 -9.99 -14.14
CA LEU A 58 21.39 -9.23 -15.10
C LEU A 58 21.32 -9.74 -16.54
N ASP A 59 20.83 -10.94 -16.73
CA ASP A 59 20.52 -11.51 -18.07
C ASP A 59 19.31 -10.81 -18.75
N ARG A 60 18.43 -10.18 -17.96
CA ARG A 60 17.23 -9.48 -18.43
C ARG A 60 17.42 -7.97 -18.58
N TYR A 61 18.44 -7.40 -17.94
CA TYR A 61 18.67 -5.96 -17.88
C TYR A 61 20.09 -5.61 -18.34
N ARG A 62 20.21 -4.61 -19.21
CA ARG A 62 21.50 -4.11 -19.72
C ARG A 62 22.08 -3.01 -18.83
N GLN A 63 21.24 -2.12 -18.38
CA GLN A 63 21.57 -1.02 -17.47
C GLN A 63 20.53 -0.96 -16.33
N PRO A 64 20.58 -1.92 -15.41
CA PRO A 64 19.59 -2.02 -14.34
C PRO A 64 19.68 -0.82 -13.39
N VAL A 65 18.52 -0.29 -13.02
CA VAL A 65 18.35 0.70 -11.95
C VAL A 65 17.47 0.09 -10.87
N LEU A 66 17.91 0.15 -9.62
CA LEU A 66 17.10 -0.27 -8.49
C LEU A 66 16.17 0.87 -8.08
N VAL A 67 14.92 0.51 -7.83
CA VAL A 67 13.90 1.41 -7.28
C VAL A 67 13.51 0.88 -5.91
N SER A 68 13.51 1.74 -4.89
CA SER A 68 13.17 1.35 -3.53
C SER A 68 12.12 2.31 -2.95
N GLY A 69 11.18 1.76 -2.21
CA GLY A 69 10.15 2.51 -1.51
C GLY A 69 9.91 1.92 -0.12
N THR A 70 9.46 2.76 0.79
CA THR A 70 9.03 2.39 2.12
C THR A 70 7.72 3.07 2.43
N ASP A 71 6.81 2.34 3.07
CA ASP A 71 5.54 2.86 3.53
C ASP A 71 5.04 2.06 4.74
N GLY A 72 3.99 2.56 5.38
CA GLY A 72 3.25 1.90 6.44
C GLY A 72 1.78 1.69 6.06
N VAL A 73 1.00 1.16 7.00
CA VAL A 73 -0.46 1.05 6.85
C VAL A 73 -1.18 2.26 7.46
N GLY A 74 -0.54 2.90 8.40
CA GLY A 74 -1.08 4.07 9.10
C GLY A 74 -2.25 3.72 10.02
N THR A 75 -3.14 4.70 10.24
CA THR A 75 -4.21 4.58 11.26
C THR A 75 -5.35 3.63 10.89
N LYS A 76 -5.32 2.97 9.72
CA LYS A 76 -6.14 1.81 9.39
C LYS A 76 -5.92 0.67 10.39
N LEU A 77 -4.69 0.54 10.90
CA LEU A 77 -4.34 -0.44 11.93
C LEU A 77 -5.25 -0.36 13.16
N ARG A 78 -5.69 0.84 13.56
CA ARG A 78 -6.61 0.97 14.70
C ARG A 78 -7.94 0.27 14.45
N LEU A 79 -8.48 0.31 13.22
CA LEU A 79 -9.70 -0.41 12.90
C LEU A 79 -9.48 -1.93 12.96
N ALA A 80 -8.33 -2.40 12.50
CA ALA A 80 -7.98 -3.82 12.59
C ALA A 80 -7.88 -4.27 14.06
N LEU A 81 -7.26 -3.48 14.91
CA LEU A 81 -7.17 -3.74 16.35
C LEU A 81 -8.56 -3.73 17.02
N ASP A 82 -9.40 -2.73 16.71
CA ASP A 82 -10.74 -2.59 17.28
C ASP A 82 -11.70 -3.70 16.85
N THR A 83 -11.51 -4.27 15.65
CA THR A 83 -12.36 -5.35 15.10
C THR A 83 -11.78 -6.74 15.26
N GLY A 84 -10.49 -6.87 15.57
CA GLY A 84 -9.78 -8.15 15.55
C GLY A 84 -9.57 -8.74 14.15
N LEU A 85 -9.73 -7.94 13.09
CA LEU A 85 -9.57 -8.35 11.69
C LEU A 85 -8.17 -7.97 11.19
N HIS A 86 -7.24 -8.92 11.25
CA HIS A 86 -5.83 -8.70 10.90
C HIS A 86 -5.41 -9.35 9.59
N ASP A 87 -6.28 -10.14 8.98
CA ASP A 87 -5.98 -11.02 7.86
C ASP A 87 -5.61 -10.30 6.55
N THR A 88 -6.04 -9.06 6.37
CA THR A 88 -5.78 -8.29 5.13
C THR A 88 -4.77 -7.16 5.29
N ILE A 89 -4.42 -6.80 6.52
CA ILE A 89 -3.55 -5.64 6.80
C ILE A 89 -2.15 -5.78 6.18
N GLY A 90 -1.61 -7.00 6.14
CA GLY A 90 -0.33 -7.26 5.48
C GLY A 90 -0.36 -7.02 3.98
N ILE A 91 -1.51 -7.26 3.32
CA ILE A 91 -1.71 -6.94 1.90
C ILE A 91 -1.65 -5.43 1.68
N ASP A 92 -2.26 -4.63 2.59
CA ASP A 92 -2.17 -3.18 2.53
C ASP A 92 -0.71 -2.70 2.54
N LEU A 93 0.09 -3.23 3.46
CA LEU A 93 1.50 -2.85 3.58
C LEU A 93 2.27 -3.07 2.28
N VAL A 94 2.12 -4.27 1.71
CA VAL A 94 2.80 -4.61 0.44
C VAL A 94 2.27 -3.75 -0.71
N ALA A 95 0.95 -3.55 -0.80
CA ALA A 95 0.34 -2.79 -1.87
C ALA A 95 0.83 -1.34 -1.90
N MET A 96 0.95 -0.68 -0.72
CA MET A 96 1.44 0.69 -0.62
C MET A 96 2.87 0.81 -1.16
N CYS A 97 3.77 -0.12 -0.78
CA CYS A 97 5.16 -0.10 -1.24
C CYS A 97 5.30 -0.56 -2.70
N ALA A 98 4.65 -1.66 -3.09
CA ALA A 98 4.87 -2.29 -4.41
C ALA A 98 4.23 -1.49 -5.55
N ASN A 99 3.05 -0.88 -5.34
CA ASN A 99 2.46 0.02 -6.32
C ASN A 99 3.35 1.24 -6.56
N ASP A 100 3.96 1.82 -5.52
CA ASP A 100 4.87 2.97 -5.64
C ASP A 100 6.16 2.61 -6.40
N ILE A 101 6.66 1.39 -6.27
CA ILE A 101 7.77 0.89 -7.10
C ILE A 101 7.34 0.78 -8.56
N ALA A 102 6.14 0.22 -8.80
CA ALA A 102 5.64 -0.05 -10.15
C ALA A 102 5.33 1.23 -10.95
N VAL A 103 4.98 2.36 -10.29
CA VAL A 103 4.72 3.62 -11.02
C VAL A 103 5.96 4.15 -11.77
N ALA A 104 7.16 3.78 -11.32
CA ALA A 104 8.41 4.08 -12.02
C ALA A 104 8.72 3.09 -13.17
N GLY A 105 7.83 2.13 -13.46
CA GLY A 105 8.03 1.06 -14.45
C GLY A 105 8.85 -0.11 -13.89
N ALA A 106 9.12 -0.15 -12.59
CA ALA A 106 9.96 -1.17 -11.99
C ALA A 106 9.18 -2.45 -11.63
N GLU A 107 9.80 -3.60 -11.88
CA GLU A 107 9.38 -4.91 -11.38
C GLU A 107 9.78 -5.05 -9.92
N PRO A 108 8.86 -5.22 -8.95
CA PRO A 108 9.22 -5.53 -7.57
C PRO A 108 9.97 -6.86 -7.47
N LEU A 109 11.12 -6.85 -6.81
CA LEU A 109 11.97 -8.04 -6.64
C LEU A 109 11.75 -8.70 -5.29
N PHE A 110 11.88 -7.93 -4.22
CA PHE A 110 11.75 -8.44 -2.86
C PHE A 110 11.19 -7.39 -1.90
N PHE A 111 10.70 -7.89 -0.79
CA PHE A 111 10.04 -7.14 0.28
C PHE A 111 10.64 -7.50 1.64
N LEU A 112 10.72 -6.52 2.52
CA LEU A 112 11.08 -6.62 3.93
C LEU A 112 10.01 -5.92 4.76
N ASP A 113 9.69 -6.44 5.94
CA ASP A 113 8.76 -5.81 6.87
C ASP A 113 9.40 -5.50 8.22
N TYR A 114 8.81 -4.56 8.93
CA TYR A 114 9.09 -4.27 10.32
C TYR A 114 7.77 -4.29 11.10
N TYR A 115 7.66 -5.23 12.03
CA TYR A 115 6.53 -5.38 12.93
C TYR A 115 6.95 -4.93 14.34
N ALA A 116 6.40 -3.82 14.84
CA ALA A 116 6.67 -3.29 16.16
C ALA A 116 5.43 -3.38 17.04
N THR A 117 5.57 -3.86 18.29
CA THR A 117 4.44 -4.03 19.22
C THR A 117 4.86 -3.78 20.66
N GLY A 118 3.91 -3.46 21.54
CA GLY A 118 4.19 -3.37 22.98
C GLY A 118 4.38 -4.74 23.62
N LYS A 119 3.58 -5.73 23.19
CA LYS A 119 3.69 -7.12 23.61
C LYS A 119 3.32 -8.02 22.44
N LEU A 120 4.18 -8.98 22.13
CA LEU A 120 3.98 -9.88 21.00
C LEU A 120 2.84 -10.88 21.26
N ASP A 121 1.79 -10.78 20.44
CA ASP A 121 0.82 -11.84 20.24
C ASP A 121 1.19 -12.61 18.97
N VAL A 122 1.66 -13.84 19.14
CA VAL A 122 2.21 -14.66 18.04
C VAL A 122 1.14 -14.99 17.00
N ASP A 123 -0.13 -15.16 17.41
CA ASP A 123 -1.22 -15.50 16.49
C ASP A 123 -1.59 -14.31 15.59
N THR A 124 -1.71 -13.13 16.17
CA THR A 124 -1.97 -11.89 15.45
C THR A 124 -0.80 -11.55 14.51
N ALA A 125 0.44 -11.59 15.01
CA ALA A 125 1.61 -11.29 14.20
C ALA A 125 1.77 -12.28 13.03
N ALA A 126 1.57 -13.58 13.25
CA ALA A 126 1.62 -14.57 12.18
C ALA A 126 0.53 -14.33 11.13
N THR A 127 -0.68 -13.93 11.54
CA THR A 127 -1.78 -13.59 10.62
C THR A 127 -1.43 -12.37 9.76
N VAL A 128 -0.87 -11.32 10.36
CA VAL A 128 -0.42 -10.13 9.64
C VAL A 128 0.68 -10.47 8.63
N ILE A 129 1.71 -11.24 9.06
CA ILE A 129 2.83 -11.62 8.18
C ILE A 129 2.38 -12.60 7.08
N GLN A 130 1.38 -13.44 7.36
CA GLN A 130 0.73 -14.21 6.30
C GLN A 130 0.11 -13.28 5.25
N GLY A 131 -0.61 -12.24 5.66
CA GLY A 131 -1.14 -11.21 4.76
C GLY A 131 -0.05 -10.48 3.97
N ILE A 132 1.12 -10.21 4.58
CA ILE A 132 2.29 -9.67 3.87
C ILE A 132 2.76 -10.65 2.77
N ALA A 133 2.87 -11.94 3.10
CA ALA A 133 3.26 -12.95 2.11
C ALA A 133 2.21 -13.10 0.98
N ASP A 134 0.91 -12.97 1.29
CA ASP A 134 -0.16 -12.96 0.30
C ASP A 134 -0.01 -11.74 -0.64
N GLY A 135 0.23 -10.56 -0.07
CA GLY A 135 0.52 -9.35 -0.82
C GLY A 135 1.76 -9.48 -1.72
N CYS A 136 2.84 -10.05 -1.19
CA CYS A 136 4.06 -10.32 -1.97
C CYS A 136 3.79 -11.26 -3.15
N ALA A 137 3.02 -12.33 -2.94
CA ALA A 137 2.63 -13.25 -4.01
C ALA A 137 1.78 -12.54 -5.08
N LEU A 138 0.84 -11.66 -4.68
CA LEU A 138 0.05 -10.84 -5.60
C LEU A 138 0.91 -9.84 -6.37
N ALA A 139 1.90 -9.22 -5.73
CA ALA A 139 2.83 -8.29 -6.38
C ALA A 139 3.93 -8.97 -7.20
N GLY A 140 4.10 -10.30 -7.09
CA GLY A 140 5.14 -11.05 -7.75
C GLY A 140 6.54 -10.84 -7.16
N CYS A 141 6.66 -10.38 -5.92
CA CYS A 141 7.94 -10.22 -5.20
C CYS A 141 8.11 -11.24 -4.08
N ALA A 142 9.34 -11.40 -3.60
CA ALA A 142 9.64 -12.34 -2.52
C ALA A 142 9.69 -11.64 -1.15
N LEU A 143 9.01 -12.19 -0.15
CA LEU A 143 9.24 -11.82 1.25
C LEU A 143 10.54 -12.48 1.72
N VAL A 144 11.61 -11.72 1.81
CA VAL A 144 12.97 -12.27 2.03
C VAL A 144 13.47 -12.07 3.46
N GLY A 145 12.81 -11.25 4.25
CA GLY A 145 13.19 -10.95 5.62
C GLY A 145 12.28 -9.95 6.26
N GLY A 146 12.62 -9.56 7.46
CA GLY A 146 11.89 -8.58 8.27
C GLY A 146 12.45 -8.54 9.68
N GLU A 147 11.81 -7.74 10.52
CA GLU A 147 12.12 -7.60 11.93
C GLU A 147 10.85 -7.60 12.76
N THR A 148 10.89 -8.25 13.91
CA THR A 148 9.81 -8.19 14.92
C THR A 148 10.37 -7.65 16.21
N ALA A 149 9.87 -6.53 16.69
CA ALA A 149 10.35 -5.87 17.91
C ALA A 149 9.24 -5.75 18.95
N GLU A 150 9.50 -6.29 20.15
CA GLU A 150 8.73 -5.94 21.33
C GLU A 150 9.32 -4.69 21.96
N MET A 151 8.50 -3.65 22.10
CA MET A 151 8.87 -2.35 22.63
C MET A 151 7.90 -1.94 23.74
N PRO A 152 7.97 -2.58 24.93
CA PRO A 152 7.10 -2.28 26.07
C PRO A 152 7.25 -0.81 26.48
N GLY A 153 6.12 -0.13 26.64
CA GLY A 153 6.09 1.31 26.96
C GLY A 153 6.16 2.25 25.75
N MET A 154 6.47 1.76 24.54
CA MET A 154 6.35 2.52 23.29
C MET A 154 4.99 2.30 22.64
N TYR A 155 4.49 1.07 22.68
CA TYR A 155 3.15 0.69 22.24
C TYR A 155 2.35 0.16 23.45
N GLU A 156 1.03 0.33 23.42
CA GLU A 156 0.14 -0.08 24.49
C GLU A 156 -0.34 -1.52 24.25
N GLY A 157 -0.04 -2.43 25.19
CA GLY A 157 -0.49 -3.83 25.12
C GLY A 157 -0.08 -4.52 23.83
N ALA A 158 -1.06 -5.05 23.11
CA ALA A 158 -0.88 -5.73 21.83
C ALA A 158 -1.03 -4.80 20.60
N ASP A 159 -1.08 -3.50 20.80
CA ASP A 159 -1.06 -2.55 19.69
C ASP A 159 0.25 -2.73 18.89
N TYR A 160 0.15 -2.64 17.57
CA TYR A 160 1.31 -2.81 16.71
C TYR A 160 1.35 -1.77 15.60
N ASP A 161 2.54 -1.55 15.06
CA ASP A 161 2.78 -0.75 13.86
C ASP A 161 3.56 -1.55 12.83
N LEU A 162 3.42 -1.16 11.56
CA LEU A 162 4.01 -1.85 10.42
C LEU A 162 4.74 -0.86 9.53
N ALA A 163 5.94 -1.23 9.11
CA ALA A 163 6.65 -0.58 8.02
C ALA A 163 7.10 -1.64 7.01
N GLY A 164 7.01 -1.30 5.74
CA GLY A 164 7.42 -2.15 4.62
C GLY A 164 8.50 -1.50 3.79
N PHE A 165 9.38 -2.32 3.21
CA PHE A 165 10.39 -1.92 2.23
C PHE A 165 10.27 -2.81 1.01
N CYS A 166 10.02 -2.22 -0.14
CA CYS A 166 10.03 -2.90 -1.42
C CYS A 166 11.23 -2.44 -2.24
N VAL A 167 11.91 -3.38 -2.87
CA VAL A 167 12.97 -3.09 -3.83
C VAL A 167 12.59 -3.72 -5.16
N GLY A 168 12.64 -2.91 -6.21
CA GLY A 168 12.37 -3.31 -7.59
C GLY A 168 13.52 -2.96 -8.51
N ILE A 169 13.38 -3.34 -9.77
CA ILE A 169 14.36 -3.11 -10.82
C ILE A 169 13.67 -2.63 -12.09
N VAL A 170 14.32 -1.71 -12.79
CA VAL A 170 13.87 -1.21 -14.09
C VAL A 170 15.07 -1.03 -15.02
N GLU A 171 14.88 -1.21 -16.32
CA GLU A 171 15.87 -0.84 -17.32
C GLU A 171 15.96 0.69 -17.39
N LYS A 172 17.16 1.25 -17.41
CA LYS A 172 17.39 2.70 -17.30
C LYS A 172 16.63 3.51 -18.35
N ASP A 173 16.57 3.03 -19.58
CA ASP A 173 15.85 3.69 -20.69
C ASP A 173 14.34 3.45 -20.70
N ARG A 174 13.82 2.68 -19.71
CA ARG A 174 12.38 2.40 -19.51
C ARG A 174 11.81 3.01 -18.24
N ILE A 175 12.58 3.85 -17.56
CA ILE A 175 12.08 4.56 -16.37
C ILE A 175 10.91 5.45 -16.77
N ILE A 176 9.83 5.35 -16.02
CA ILE A 176 8.64 6.20 -16.17
C ILE A 176 8.72 7.30 -15.12
N ASP A 177 8.89 8.54 -15.58
CA ASP A 177 9.08 9.74 -14.73
C ASP A 177 8.08 10.86 -15.06
N GLY A 178 7.13 10.62 -15.98
CA GLY A 178 6.14 11.60 -16.41
C GLY A 178 6.66 12.60 -17.46
N SER A 179 7.93 12.57 -17.84
CA SER A 179 8.51 13.51 -18.81
C SER A 179 7.91 13.41 -20.21
N ARG A 180 7.28 12.28 -20.53
CA ARG A 180 6.61 12.03 -21.84
C ARG A 180 5.16 12.47 -21.88
N VAL A 181 4.59 12.87 -20.75
CA VAL A 181 3.20 13.36 -20.67
C VAL A 181 3.06 14.63 -21.50
N ALA A 182 2.11 14.66 -22.41
CA ALA A 182 1.90 15.75 -23.35
C ALA A 182 0.41 16.15 -23.47
N PRO A 183 0.12 17.42 -23.85
CA PRO A 183 -1.25 17.82 -24.15
C PRO A 183 -1.87 16.92 -25.22
N GLY A 184 -3.10 16.46 -24.95
CA GLY A 184 -3.82 15.49 -25.78
C GLY A 184 -3.79 14.07 -25.26
N ASP A 185 -2.86 13.73 -24.35
CA ASP A 185 -2.86 12.43 -23.69
C ASP A 185 -4.14 12.18 -22.88
N VAL A 186 -4.47 10.91 -22.75
CA VAL A 186 -5.69 10.46 -22.09
C VAL A 186 -5.36 9.85 -20.72
N LEU A 187 -6.16 10.23 -19.73
CA LEU A 187 -6.10 9.68 -18.38
C LEU A 187 -7.12 8.55 -18.23
N ILE A 188 -6.63 7.38 -17.84
CA ILE A 188 -7.43 6.17 -17.57
C ILE A 188 -7.35 5.88 -16.09
N GLY A 189 -8.52 5.88 -15.41
CA GLY A 189 -8.65 5.53 -14.01
C GLY A 189 -8.84 4.03 -13.83
N LEU A 190 -8.21 3.44 -12.82
CA LEU A 190 -8.43 2.06 -12.40
C LEU A 190 -9.15 2.06 -11.05
N ALA A 191 -10.17 1.22 -10.93
CA ALA A 191 -10.98 1.11 -9.72
C ALA A 191 -10.16 0.77 -8.49
N SER A 192 -10.42 1.45 -7.37
CA SER A 192 -9.95 1.05 -6.05
C SER A 192 -10.87 0.00 -5.43
N SER A 193 -10.34 -0.76 -4.47
CA SER A 193 -11.11 -1.71 -3.66
C SER A 193 -11.87 -1.05 -2.48
N GLY A 194 -11.58 0.20 -2.20
CA GLY A 194 -12.10 0.97 -1.08
C GLY A 194 -11.17 2.14 -0.76
N PRO A 195 -11.13 2.62 0.49
CA PRO A 195 -10.25 3.72 0.89
C PRO A 195 -8.75 3.40 0.79
N HIS A 196 -8.39 2.14 0.55
CA HIS A 196 -7.03 1.63 0.59
C HIS A 196 -6.41 1.79 1.98
N SER A 197 -5.30 2.53 2.11
CA SER A 197 -4.67 2.79 3.42
C SER A 197 -4.62 4.28 3.76
N ASN A 198 -5.49 5.11 3.15
CA ASN A 198 -5.45 6.56 3.30
C ASN A 198 -6.78 7.13 3.83
N GLY A 199 -6.70 8.26 4.54
CA GLY A 199 -7.88 8.96 5.07
C GLY A 199 -8.44 8.36 6.37
N TYR A 200 -7.79 7.38 6.98
CA TYR A 200 -8.33 6.65 8.14
C TYR A 200 -8.45 7.50 9.41
N SER A 201 -7.66 8.54 9.56
CA SER A 201 -7.84 9.49 10.67
C SER A 201 -9.21 10.19 10.57
N LEU A 202 -9.63 10.58 9.35
CA LEU A 202 -10.95 11.16 9.12
C LEU A 202 -12.07 10.10 9.27
N ILE A 203 -11.88 8.90 8.72
CA ILE A 203 -12.82 7.76 8.89
C ILE A 203 -13.08 7.49 10.37
N ARG A 204 -12.04 7.35 11.18
CA ARG A 204 -12.14 7.13 12.63
C ARG A 204 -12.85 8.29 13.34
N ARG A 205 -12.59 9.52 12.90
CA ARG A 205 -13.29 10.69 13.44
C ARG A 205 -14.78 10.67 13.10
N ILE A 206 -15.14 10.30 11.88
CA ILE A 206 -16.54 10.15 11.46
C ILE A 206 -17.25 9.10 12.33
N LEU A 207 -16.65 7.90 12.46
CA LEU A 207 -17.19 6.83 13.29
C LEU A 207 -17.40 7.28 14.75
N ALA A 208 -16.44 7.99 15.33
CA ALA A 208 -16.50 8.49 16.69
C ALA A 208 -17.60 9.56 16.90
N VAL A 209 -17.82 10.42 15.90
CA VAL A 209 -18.84 11.48 16.01
C VAL A 209 -20.24 10.94 15.77
N THR A 210 -20.40 10.00 14.83
CA THR A 210 -21.70 9.42 14.50
C THR A 210 -22.13 8.32 15.49
N GLY A 211 -21.18 7.72 16.20
CA GLY A 211 -21.43 6.56 17.05
C GLY A 211 -21.74 5.29 16.25
N THR A 212 -21.43 5.27 14.94
CA THR A 212 -21.71 4.12 14.06
C THR A 212 -20.85 2.93 14.42
N SER A 213 -21.47 1.77 14.58
CA SER A 213 -20.77 0.51 14.87
C SER A 213 -20.10 -0.07 13.60
N LEU A 214 -18.91 -0.61 13.77
CA LEU A 214 -18.21 -1.35 12.70
C LEU A 214 -18.92 -2.66 12.32
N ASP A 215 -19.81 -3.16 13.17
CA ASP A 215 -20.61 -4.37 12.92
C ASP A 215 -21.90 -4.10 12.12
N GLU A 216 -22.23 -2.81 11.86
CA GLU A 216 -23.41 -2.49 11.06
C GLU A 216 -23.37 -3.12 9.67
N PRO A 217 -24.52 -3.62 9.17
CA PRO A 217 -24.59 -4.13 7.80
C PRO A 217 -24.28 -3.06 6.77
N PHE A 218 -23.39 -3.35 5.83
CA PHE A 218 -23.01 -2.45 4.76
C PHE A 218 -22.70 -3.22 3.47
N ALA A 219 -23.40 -2.92 2.38
CA ALA A 219 -23.14 -3.47 1.04
C ALA A 219 -22.92 -5.01 1.00
N GLY A 220 -23.71 -5.78 1.76
CA GLY A 220 -23.63 -7.24 1.82
C GLY A 220 -22.57 -7.80 2.78
N THR A 221 -21.88 -6.94 3.54
CA THR A 221 -20.91 -7.30 4.59
C THR A 221 -21.14 -6.41 5.81
N THR A 222 -20.14 -6.26 6.69
CA THR A 222 -20.15 -5.24 7.76
C THR A 222 -19.39 -3.98 7.32
N LEU A 223 -19.72 -2.85 7.94
CA LEU A 223 -19.01 -1.59 7.69
C LEU A 223 -17.50 -1.74 7.99
N GLY A 224 -17.15 -2.43 9.06
CA GLY A 224 -15.74 -2.70 9.41
C GLY A 224 -15.01 -3.45 8.30
N ARG A 225 -15.60 -4.51 7.74
CA ARG A 225 -14.99 -5.23 6.61
C ARG A 225 -14.92 -4.40 5.34
N ALA A 226 -15.94 -3.59 5.04
CA ALA A 226 -15.92 -2.68 3.90
C ALA A 226 -14.80 -1.62 4.03
N LEU A 227 -14.62 -1.08 5.24
CA LEU A 227 -13.52 -0.14 5.54
C LEU A 227 -12.14 -0.82 5.58
N LEU A 228 -12.07 -2.11 5.95
CA LEU A 228 -10.82 -2.87 5.98
C LEU A 228 -10.52 -3.61 4.65
N ALA A 229 -11.29 -3.37 3.59
CA ALA A 229 -10.98 -3.91 2.27
C ALA A 229 -9.49 -3.62 1.93
N PRO A 230 -8.72 -4.66 1.54
CA PRO A 230 -7.29 -4.48 1.31
C PRO A 230 -7.03 -3.58 0.10
N THR A 231 -5.96 -2.82 0.18
CA THR A 231 -5.45 -2.01 -0.94
C THR A 231 -5.20 -2.89 -2.14
N ARG A 232 -5.70 -2.49 -3.31
CA ARG A 232 -5.52 -3.23 -4.55
C ARG A 232 -4.06 -3.17 -5.00
N ILE A 233 -3.52 -4.32 -5.39
CA ILE A 233 -2.17 -4.44 -5.98
C ILE A 233 -2.33 -4.43 -7.49
N TYR A 234 -1.85 -3.36 -8.15
CA TYR A 234 -1.94 -3.15 -9.60
C TYR A 234 -0.73 -3.67 -10.37
N VAL A 235 0.32 -4.06 -9.66
CA VAL A 235 1.65 -4.41 -10.22
C VAL A 235 1.57 -5.37 -11.42
N PRO A 236 0.88 -6.52 -11.35
CA PRO A 236 0.85 -7.44 -12.49
C PRO A 236 0.20 -6.84 -13.75
N ALA A 237 -0.87 -6.06 -13.56
CA ALA A 237 -1.57 -5.40 -14.67
C ALA A 237 -0.71 -4.30 -15.30
N MET A 238 0.00 -3.52 -14.46
CA MET A 238 0.92 -2.47 -14.91
C MET A 238 2.10 -3.04 -15.68
N LEU A 239 2.78 -4.07 -15.15
CA LEU A 239 3.92 -4.70 -15.83
C LEU A 239 3.52 -5.31 -17.18
N LYS A 240 2.36 -5.99 -17.22
CA LYS A 240 1.83 -6.55 -18.47
C LYS A 240 1.47 -5.46 -19.49
N LEU A 241 0.96 -4.32 -19.02
CA LEU A 241 0.66 -3.18 -19.90
C LEU A 241 1.94 -2.63 -20.53
N LEU A 242 3.02 -2.51 -19.77
CA LEU A 242 4.32 -2.02 -20.25
C LEU A 242 5.00 -2.90 -21.30
N GLU A 243 4.57 -4.16 -21.44
CA GLU A 243 5.02 -5.02 -22.53
C GLU A 243 4.40 -4.67 -23.88
N GLN A 244 3.26 -3.95 -23.88
CA GLN A 244 2.42 -3.72 -25.05
C GLN A 244 2.30 -2.24 -25.42
N ILE A 245 2.37 -1.35 -24.44
CA ILE A 245 2.03 0.06 -24.56
C ILE A 245 3.18 0.93 -24.07
N ASP A 246 3.43 2.03 -24.76
CA ASP A 246 4.29 3.11 -24.28
C ASP A 246 3.52 4.00 -23.32
N VAL A 247 3.51 3.63 -22.04
CA VAL A 247 2.82 4.38 -20.99
C VAL A 247 3.64 5.62 -20.65
N HIS A 248 2.99 6.81 -20.68
CA HIS A 248 3.65 8.08 -20.40
C HIS A 248 3.83 8.34 -18.90
N SER A 249 2.83 7.96 -18.08
CA SER A 249 2.96 7.97 -16.61
C SER A 249 1.95 7.07 -15.93
N PHE A 250 2.27 6.70 -14.68
CA PHE A 250 1.34 6.13 -13.71
C PHE A 250 1.27 7.04 -12.49
N ALA A 251 0.10 7.12 -11.85
CA ALA A 251 -0.05 7.78 -10.55
C ALA A 251 -0.80 6.86 -9.59
N HIS A 252 -0.15 6.47 -8.49
CA HIS A 252 -0.79 5.78 -7.38
C HIS A 252 -1.54 6.81 -6.53
N ILE A 253 -2.86 6.63 -6.37
CA ILE A 253 -3.70 7.60 -5.67
C ILE A 253 -3.76 7.25 -4.18
N THR A 254 -2.92 7.91 -3.42
CA THR A 254 -2.72 7.75 -1.97
C THR A 254 -3.18 9.00 -1.20
N GLY A 255 -2.57 9.31 -0.06
CA GLY A 255 -2.85 10.54 0.69
C GLY A 255 -2.67 11.79 -0.16
N GLY A 256 -3.58 12.75 -0.04
CA GLY A 256 -3.66 13.91 -0.94
C GLY A 256 -4.57 13.69 -2.14
N GLY A 257 -5.02 12.44 -2.40
CA GLY A 257 -5.96 12.09 -3.48
C GLY A 257 -5.49 12.49 -4.87
N LEU A 258 -6.42 12.66 -5.80
CA LEU A 258 -6.12 13.07 -7.18
C LEU A 258 -5.35 14.41 -7.25
N PRO A 259 -5.72 15.45 -6.47
CA PRO A 259 -5.08 16.77 -6.57
C PRO A 259 -3.58 16.78 -6.26
N ASP A 260 -3.11 15.95 -5.32
CA ASP A 260 -1.72 15.98 -4.86
C ASP A 260 -0.86 14.87 -5.51
N ASN A 261 -1.47 13.79 -6.02
CA ASN A 261 -0.70 12.69 -6.61
C ASN A 261 -0.49 12.83 -8.13
N LEU A 262 -1.50 13.28 -8.88
CA LEU A 262 -1.32 13.49 -10.33
C LEU A 262 -0.21 14.49 -10.68
N PRO A 263 -0.07 15.64 -9.99
CA PRO A 263 0.99 16.59 -10.32
C PRO A 263 2.41 16.03 -10.28
N ARG A 264 2.65 14.96 -9.50
CA ARG A 264 3.98 14.34 -9.36
C ARG A 264 4.47 13.68 -10.64
N VAL A 265 3.55 13.35 -11.53
CA VAL A 265 3.82 12.57 -12.75
C VAL A 265 3.42 13.31 -14.02
N LEU A 266 3.14 14.61 -13.92
CA LEU A 266 2.84 15.47 -15.07
C LEU A 266 4.10 16.23 -15.51
N ALA A 267 4.33 16.30 -16.81
CA ALA A 267 5.37 17.15 -17.38
C ALA A 267 5.10 18.64 -17.10
N ASP A 268 6.15 19.44 -17.11
CA ASP A 268 6.03 20.89 -16.97
C ASP A 268 5.18 21.48 -18.10
N GLY A 269 4.38 22.49 -17.80
CA GLY A 269 3.48 23.11 -18.75
C GLY A 269 2.25 22.28 -19.12
N THR A 270 1.98 21.20 -18.36
CA THR A 270 0.76 20.37 -18.54
C THR A 270 -0.13 20.40 -17.30
N ARG A 271 -1.42 20.12 -17.49
CA ARG A 271 -2.40 19.94 -16.43
C ARG A 271 -3.35 18.78 -16.74
N ALA A 272 -3.84 18.12 -15.71
CA ALA A 272 -4.87 17.10 -15.81
C ALA A 272 -6.27 17.72 -15.69
N VAL A 273 -7.16 17.38 -16.62
CA VAL A 273 -8.59 17.73 -16.56
C VAL A 273 -9.40 16.46 -16.46
N ILE A 274 -10.10 16.31 -15.33
CA ILE A 274 -10.81 15.10 -14.96
C ILE A 274 -12.32 15.34 -15.06
N ASP A 275 -13.04 14.42 -15.67
CA ASP A 275 -14.49 14.38 -15.70
C ASP A 275 -15.02 13.55 -14.52
N ALA A 276 -15.55 14.23 -13.49
CA ALA A 276 -16.11 13.59 -12.31
C ALA A 276 -17.35 12.73 -12.60
N ALA A 277 -18.02 12.93 -13.75
CA ALA A 277 -19.15 12.12 -14.17
C ALA A 277 -18.74 10.81 -14.86
N SER A 278 -17.44 10.62 -15.17
CA SER A 278 -16.93 9.45 -15.87
C SER A 278 -16.98 8.15 -15.03
N TRP A 279 -17.18 8.24 -13.72
CA TRP A 279 -17.35 7.08 -12.83
C TRP A 279 -18.38 7.32 -11.73
N GLN A 280 -18.90 6.22 -11.20
CA GLN A 280 -19.74 6.29 -10.01
C GLN A 280 -18.86 6.12 -8.77
N ARG A 281 -18.87 7.12 -7.89
CA ARG A 281 -18.21 7.04 -6.60
C ARG A 281 -18.75 5.83 -5.82
N PRO A 282 -17.89 4.88 -5.37
CA PRO A 282 -18.33 3.72 -4.59
C PRO A 282 -19.10 4.09 -3.33
N GLU A 283 -19.98 3.19 -2.89
CA GLU A 283 -20.91 3.43 -1.80
C GLU A 283 -20.22 3.84 -0.49
N ILE A 284 -19.07 3.25 -0.21
CA ILE A 284 -18.30 3.58 1.01
C ILE A 284 -17.90 5.07 1.05
N PHE A 285 -17.51 5.68 -0.09
CA PHE A 285 -17.15 7.10 -0.12
C PHE A 285 -18.37 8.00 -0.04
N ARG A 286 -19.51 7.58 -0.59
CA ARG A 286 -20.78 8.31 -0.45
C ARG A 286 -21.23 8.29 1.01
N TRP A 287 -21.10 7.13 1.67
CA TRP A 287 -21.38 6.98 3.08
C TRP A 287 -20.49 7.91 3.94
N LEU A 288 -19.16 7.88 3.70
CA LEU A 288 -18.21 8.74 4.41
C LEU A 288 -18.54 10.22 4.24
N GLN A 289 -18.85 10.64 3.02
CA GLN A 289 -19.24 12.02 2.71
C GLN A 289 -20.50 12.44 3.46
N GLN A 290 -21.54 11.62 3.43
CA GLN A 290 -22.82 11.91 4.05
C GLN A 290 -22.73 11.91 5.57
N GLN A 291 -22.13 10.88 6.16
CA GLN A 291 -22.02 10.74 7.61
C GLN A 291 -21.05 11.77 8.22
N GLY A 292 -19.99 12.11 7.51
CA GLY A 292 -19.01 13.09 7.95
C GLY A 292 -19.36 14.53 7.60
N GLY A 293 -20.37 14.77 6.75
CA GLY A 293 -20.64 16.10 6.21
C GLY A 293 -19.44 16.68 5.44
N VAL A 294 -18.63 15.80 4.81
CA VAL A 294 -17.37 16.17 4.17
C VAL A 294 -17.64 16.88 2.85
N ILE A 295 -17.11 18.09 2.67
CA ILE A 295 -17.26 18.84 1.43
C ILE A 295 -16.52 18.15 0.28
N GLU A 296 -16.99 18.37 -0.95
CA GLU A 296 -16.52 17.67 -2.14
C GLU A 296 -15.01 17.79 -2.37
N SER A 297 -14.48 19.01 -2.22
CA SER A 297 -13.04 19.26 -2.37
C SER A 297 -12.19 18.49 -1.36
N GLU A 298 -12.69 18.32 -0.13
CA GLU A 298 -11.99 17.57 0.90
C GLU A 298 -12.10 16.05 0.67
N MET A 299 -13.21 15.57 0.08
CA MET A 299 -13.32 14.17 -0.36
C MET A 299 -12.21 13.82 -1.35
N TYR A 300 -11.99 14.65 -2.39
CA TYR A 300 -10.93 14.42 -3.38
C TYR A 300 -9.52 14.62 -2.84
N ARG A 301 -9.34 15.40 -1.77
CA ARG A 301 -8.04 15.60 -1.14
C ARG A 301 -7.67 14.51 -0.14
N THR A 302 -8.67 13.95 0.53
CA THR A 302 -8.44 12.94 1.58
C THR A 302 -8.44 11.52 1.04
N PHE A 303 -9.33 11.25 0.06
CA PHE A 303 -9.62 9.91 -0.43
C PHE A 303 -9.34 9.74 -1.92
N ASN A 304 -9.14 8.50 -2.32
CA ASN A 304 -9.04 8.13 -3.74
C ASN A 304 -10.39 8.19 -4.49
N CYS A 305 -11.51 8.32 -3.78
CA CYS A 305 -12.87 8.42 -4.31
C CYS A 305 -13.28 7.34 -5.32
N GLY A 306 -12.62 6.17 -5.27
CA GLY A 306 -12.88 5.04 -6.15
C GLY A 306 -11.82 4.81 -7.24
N ILE A 307 -10.77 5.62 -7.30
CA ILE A 307 -9.68 5.55 -8.26
C ILE A 307 -8.37 5.28 -7.52
N GLY A 308 -7.85 4.07 -7.62
CA GLY A 308 -6.61 3.73 -6.90
C GLY A 308 -5.34 3.93 -7.73
N MET A 309 -5.46 3.87 -9.07
CA MET A 309 -4.34 4.08 -9.98
C MET A 309 -4.83 4.88 -11.19
N VAL A 310 -3.99 5.75 -11.72
CA VAL A 310 -4.23 6.45 -13.00
C VAL A 310 -3.11 6.12 -13.97
N VAL A 311 -3.47 5.85 -15.21
CA VAL A 311 -2.55 5.60 -16.33
C VAL A 311 -2.71 6.72 -17.35
N CYS A 312 -1.60 7.28 -17.81
CA CYS A 312 -1.57 8.28 -18.88
C CYS A 312 -0.95 7.67 -20.13
N VAL A 313 -1.68 7.73 -21.25
CA VAL A 313 -1.27 7.17 -22.54
C VAL A 313 -1.63 8.10 -23.70
N ALA A 314 -0.98 7.91 -24.84
CA ALA A 314 -1.37 8.56 -26.08
C ALA A 314 -2.80 8.18 -26.50
N PRO A 315 -3.57 9.06 -27.20
CA PRO A 315 -4.93 8.75 -27.66
C PRO A 315 -5.04 7.47 -28.50
N ALA A 316 -4.01 7.15 -29.28
CA ALA A 316 -3.98 5.95 -30.12
C ALA A 316 -3.94 4.65 -29.32
N ASP A 317 -3.47 4.69 -28.08
CA ASP A 317 -3.24 3.50 -27.23
C ASP A 317 -4.39 3.22 -26.26
N VAL A 318 -5.42 4.08 -26.21
CA VAL A 318 -6.53 4.00 -25.25
C VAL A 318 -7.26 2.67 -25.33
N GLU A 319 -7.69 2.24 -26.51
CA GLU A 319 -8.45 1.00 -26.67
C GLU A 319 -7.63 -0.23 -26.24
N THR A 320 -6.36 -0.28 -26.67
CA THR A 320 -5.44 -1.37 -26.32
C THR A 320 -5.16 -1.39 -24.81
N THR A 321 -4.99 -0.21 -24.18
CA THR A 321 -4.82 -0.07 -22.75
C THR A 321 -6.03 -0.61 -21.98
N LEU A 322 -7.24 -0.17 -22.33
CA LEU A 322 -8.46 -0.66 -21.68
C LEU A 322 -8.64 -2.17 -21.84
N ALA A 323 -8.37 -2.70 -23.04
CA ALA A 323 -8.46 -4.14 -23.31
C ALA A 323 -7.42 -4.94 -22.49
N SER A 324 -6.18 -4.47 -22.41
CA SER A 324 -5.11 -5.11 -21.63
C SER A 324 -5.42 -5.10 -20.12
N LEU A 325 -5.90 -3.97 -19.60
CA LEU A 325 -6.30 -3.85 -18.19
C LEU A 325 -7.48 -4.77 -17.86
N ALA A 326 -8.51 -4.79 -18.72
CA ALA A 326 -9.67 -5.69 -18.56
C ALA A 326 -9.26 -7.17 -18.60
N ALA A 327 -8.36 -7.56 -19.51
CA ALA A 327 -7.80 -8.91 -19.59
C ALA A 327 -6.96 -9.29 -18.36
N SER A 328 -6.48 -8.30 -17.61
CA SER A 328 -5.76 -8.46 -16.33
C SER A 328 -6.68 -8.42 -15.11
N GLY A 329 -8.02 -8.33 -15.31
CA GLY A 329 -9.01 -8.29 -14.24
C GLY A 329 -9.19 -6.91 -13.60
N GLU A 330 -8.70 -5.86 -14.25
CA GLU A 330 -8.89 -4.48 -13.78
C GLU A 330 -10.19 -3.89 -14.35
N THR A 331 -10.89 -3.11 -13.52
CA THR A 331 -11.96 -2.23 -13.98
C THR A 331 -11.35 -0.86 -14.26
N ALA A 332 -11.34 -0.45 -15.52
CA ALA A 332 -10.72 0.80 -15.95
C ALA A 332 -11.62 1.57 -16.94
N TRP A 333 -11.47 2.89 -16.95
CA TRP A 333 -12.26 3.78 -17.83
C TRP A 333 -11.48 5.06 -18.15
N VAL A 334 -11.81 5.71 -19.26
CA VAL A 334 -11.31 7.06 -19.55
C VAL A 334 -11.91 8.03 -18.54
N MET A 335 -11.07 8.73 -17.80
CA MET A 335 -11.50 9.65 -16.75
C MET A 335 -11.15 11.12 -17.04
N GLY A 336 -10.35 11.38 -18.04
CA GLY A 336 -9.93 12.73 -18.35
C GLY A 336 -8.85 12.78 -19.44
N ARG A 337 -8.22 13.94 -19.52
CA ARG A 337 -7.17 14.21 -20.49
C ARG A 337 -6.13 15.17 -19.96
N ILE A 338 -5.00 15.23 -20.63
CA ILE A 338 -3.97 16.24 -20.41
C ILE A 338 -4.20 17.43 -21.35
N GLU A 339 -4.18 18.62 -20.77
CA GLU A 339 -4.21 19.89 -21.49
C GLU A 339 -2.90 20.66 -21.28
N ALA A 340 -2.61 21.61 -22.17
CA ALA A 340 -1.55 22.57 -21.90
C ALA A 340 -1.94 23.40 -20.66
N ALA A 341 -1.00 23.60 -19.75
CA ALA A 341 -1.21 24.54 -18.66
C ALA A 341 -1.29 25.95 -19.24
N GLY A 342 -2.30 26.71 -18.79
CA GLY A 342 -2.39 28.14 -19.04
C GLY A 342 -1.41 28.93 -18.16
N ASP A 343 -1.88 30.08 -17.65
CA ASP A 343 -1.12 30.86 -16.69
C ASP A 343 -0.84 30.06 -15.40
N ASP A 344 0.27 30.35 -14.72
CA ASP A 344 0.73 29.71 -13.45
C ASP A 344 -0.32 29.76 -12.31
N ALA A 345 -1.38 30.52 -12.46
CA ALA A 345 -2.48 30.62 -11.51
C ALA A 345 -3.49 29.47 -11.58
N GLN A 346 -3.44 28.61 -12.62
CA GLN A 346 -4.37 27.49 -12.78
C GLN A 346 -3.89 26.26 -12.00
N PRO A 347 -4.82 25.51 -11.35
CA PRO A 347 -4.45 24.28 -10.67
C PRO A 347 -3.94 23.25 -11.69
N ARG A 348 -2.92 22.48 -11.31
CA ARG A 348 -2.39 21.39 -12.15
C ARG A 348 -3.37 20.24 -12.34
N VAL A 349 -4.36 20.12 -11.47
CA VAL A 349 -5.46 19.15 -11.55
C VAL A 349 -6.78 19.91 -11.45
N GLU A 350 -7.62 19.81 -12.44
CA GLU A 350 -8.97 20.34 -12.47
C GLU A 350 -9.97 19.19 -12.55
N ILE A 351 -10.90 19.12 -11.58
CA ILE A 351 -11.99 18.13 -11.54
C ILE A 351 -13.30 18.86 -11.86
N ARG A 352 -13.98 18.47 -12.93
CA ARG A 352 -15.21 19.10 -13.45
C ARG A 352 -16.42 18.21 -13.22
#